data_54dc19740d7e25d313e1cfdf22f6cfb8
#
_entry.id   54dc19740d7e25d313e1cfdf22f6cfb8
#
_cell.length_a   1.000
_cell.length_b   1.000
_cell.length_c   1.000
_cell.angle_alpha   90.00
_cell.angle_beta   90.00
_cell.angle_gamma   90.00
#
_symmetry.space_group_name_H-M   'P 1'
#
loop_
_entity.id
_entity.type
_entity.pdbx_description
1 polymer ?
#
loop_
_entity_poly.entity_id
_entity_poly.type
_entity_poly.pdbx_seq_one_letter_code
_entity_poly.pdbx_strand_id
1 'polypeptide(L)'
;MILNLSCYDFMQLKEKMENEHNEIPFLSSEGLSFTMNMIVKQFQMAPHKMYLFANPTTYNYTLVFRMNDEVGCIVSTGGNLGPVIQETPL
;
A
#
# COMPACT_ATOMS: atom_id res chain seq x y z
N MET A 1 -10.60 -17.76 -1.35
CA MET A 1 -9.35 -17.18 -1.90
C MET A 1 -8.46 -16.77 -0.75
N ILE A 2 -7.22 -17.19 -0.78
CA ILE A 2 -6.24 -16.83 0.22
C ILE A 2 -5.41 -15.68 -0.36
N LEU A 3 -5.40 -14.55 0.35
CA LEU A 3 -4.53 -13.43 0.01
C LEU A 3 -3.25 -13.54 0.80
N ASN A 4 -2.14 -13.77 0.09
CA ASN A 4 -0.82 -13.76 0.70
C ASN A 4 -0.22 -12.38 0.50
N LEU A 5 -0.22 -11.57 1.57
CA LEU A 5 0.44 -10.28 1.56
C LEU A 5 1.89 -10.43 2.01
N SER A 6 2.79 -9.77 1.30
CA SER A 6 4.20 -9.70 1.69
C SER A 6 4.38 -8.62 2.74
N CYS A 7 4.60 -9.03 3.97
CA CYS A 7 4.74 -8.12 5.10
C CYS A 7 6.16 -8.11 5.62
N TYR A 8 6.64 -6.94 6.00
CA TYR A 8 8.01 -6.70 6.43
C TYR A 8 8.03 -5.70 7.57
N ASP A 9 9.17 -5.59 8.24
CA ASP A 9 9.43 -4.44 9.09
C ASP A 9 9.33 -3.17 8.25
N PHE A 10 8.51 -2.21 8.68
CA PHE A 10 8.20 -1.04 7.86
C PHE A 10 9.43 -0.20 7.54
N MET A 11 10.33 -0.01 8.51
CA MET A 11 11.52 0.80 8.28
C MET A 11 12.48 0.12 7.31
N GLN A 12 12.61 -1.20 7.39
CA GLN A 12 13.40 -1.97 6.43
C GLN A 12 12.79 -1.92 5.04
N LEU A 13 11.48 -2.04 4.96
CA LEU A 13 10.76 -1.93 3.68
C LEU A 13 10.97 -0.56 3.05
N LYS A 14 10.86 0.49 3.82
CA LYS A 14 11.07 1.86 3.37
C LYS A 14 12.50 2.04 2.83
N GLU A 15 13.50 1.57 3.56
CA GLU A 15 14.89 1.64 3.12
C GLU A 15 15.11 0.87 1.83
N LYS A 16 14.52 -0.31 1.71
CA LYS A 16 14.62 -1.12 0.50
C LYS A 16 14.00 -0.41 -0.70
N MET A 17 12.82 0.20 -0.52
CA MET A 17 12.18 0.95 -1.60
C MET A 17 13.05 2.11 -2.05
N GLU A 18 13.62 2.86 -1.12
CA GLU A 18 14.46 4.01 -1.43
C GLU A 18 15.78 3.60 -2.10
N ASN A 19 16.45 2.56 -1.59
CA ASN A 19 17.80 2.18 -2.02
C ASN A 19 17.81 1.29 -3.26
N GLU A 20 16.88 0.35 -3.37
CA GLU A 20 16.89 -0.62 -4.47
C GLU A 20 15.99 -0.23 -5.63
N HIS A 21 14.91 0.50 -5.36
CA HIS A 21 13.90 0.84 -6.37
C HIS A 21 13.81 2.33 -6.64
N ASN A 22 14.55 3.15 -5.92
CA ASN A 22 14.48 4.61 -6.00
C ASN A 22 13.07 5.15 -5.85
N GLU A 23 12.26 4.46 -5.04
CA GLU A 23 10.90 4.86 -4.71
C GLU A 23 10.89 5.56 -3.36
N ILE A 24 10.27 6.73 -3.33
CA ILE A 24 10.15 7.54 -2.11
C ILE A 24 8.70 7.57 -1.67
N PRO A 25 8.43 7.82 -0.37
CA PRO A 25 7.07 8.05 0.08
C PRO A 25 6.48 9.27 -0.65
N PHE A 26 5.44 9.06 -1.41
CA PHE A 26 4.82 10.09 -2.24
C PHE A 26 3.50 10.58 -1.66
N LEU A 27 2.65 9.64 -1.27
CA LEU A 27 1.36 9.93 -0.66
C LEU A 27 1.15 9.03 0.54
N SER A 28 0.40 9.52 1.51
CA SER A 28 -0.04 8.70 2.63
C SER A 28 -1.49 9.03 2.96
N SER A 29 -2.19 8.06 3.53
CA SER A 29 -3.55 8.27 4.03
C SER A 29 -3.74 7.49 5.31
N GLU A 30 -4.69 7.94 6.11
CA GLU A 30 -5.14 7.25 7.31
C GLU A 30 -6.57 6.82 7.10
N GLY A 31 -6.91 5.64 7.59
CA GLY A 31 -8.25 5.13 7.42
C GLY A 31 -8.56 4.00 8.37
N LEU A 32 -9.69 3.37 8.13
CA LEU A 32 -10.13 2.19 8.88
C LEU A 32 -10.25 1.02 7.92
N SER A 33 -9.64 -0.08 8.30
CA SER A 33 -9.81 -1.35 7.61
C SER A 33 -10.95 -2.12 8.24
N PHE A 34 -11.78 -2.70 7.39
CA PHE A 34 -12.90 -3.53 7.80
C PHE A 34 -12.57 -4.98 7.48
N THR A 35 -12.63 -5.82 8.49
CA THR A 35 -12.52 -7.26 8.30
C THR A 35 -13.79 -7.92 8.83
N MET A 36 -14.23 -8.98 8.17
CA MET A 36 -15.39 -9.73 8.60
C MET A 36 -14.96 -11.12 9.03
N ASN A 37 -15.29 -11.48 10.27
CA ASN A 37 -15.15 -12.84 10.72
C ASN A 37 -16.37 -13.62 10.25
N MET A 38 -16.18 -14.53 9.32
CA MET A 38 -17.28 -15.29 8.71
C MET A 38 -17.93 -16.28 9.67
N ILE A 39 -17.21 -16.71 10.69
CA ILE A 39 -17.71 -17.69 11.67
C ILE A 39 -18.73 -17.04 12.59
N VAL A 40 -18.37 -15.88 13.15
CA VAL A 40 -19.24 -15.17 14.09
C VAL A 40 -20.01 -14.01 13.45
N LYS A 41 -19.79 -13.77 12.16
CA LYS A 41 -20.43 -12.72 11.37
C LYS A 41 -20.30 -11.34 12.02
N GLN A 42 -19.13 -11.04 12.54
CA GLN A 42 -18.83 -9.75 13.14
C GLN A 42 -17.82 -8.99 12.29
N PHE A 43 -18.06 -7.69 12.15
CA PHE A 43 -17.12 -6.79 11.54
C PHE A 43 -16.13 -6.31 12.59
N GLN A 44 -14.87 -6.31 12.20
CA GLN A 44 -13.81 -5.68 12.98
C GLN A 44 -13.25 -4.50 12.20
N MET A 45 -13.01 -3.42 12.92
CA MET A 45 -12.40 -2.23 12.35
C MET A 45 -11.06 -2.00 13.05
N ALA A 46 -10.03 -1.74 12.25
CA ALA A 46 -8.72 -1.40 12.78
C ALA A 46 -8.18 -0.16 12.04
N PRO A 47 -7.60 0.79 12.75
CA PRO A 47 -6.94 1.91 12.08
C PRO A 47 -5.76 1.41 11.26
N HIS A 48 -5.53 2.03 10.12
CA HIS A 48 -4.39 1.73 9.28
C HIS A 48 -3.87 2.99 8.62
N LYS A 49 -2.64 2.92 8.15
CA LYS A 49 -2.05 3.93 7.28
C LYS A 49 -1.69 3.28 5.96
N MET A 50 -1.89 4.01 4.88
CA MET A 50 -1.46 3.61 3.55
C MET A 50 -0.36 4.55 3.10
N TYR A 51 0.66 3.97 2.47
CA TYR A 51 1.75 4.73 1.88
C TYR A 51 1.87 4.34 0.42
N LEU A 52 1.94 5.35 -0.44
CA LEU A 52 2.26 5.17 -1.84
C LEU A 52 3.71 5.60 -2.04
N PHE A 53 4.57 4.63 -2.31
CA PHE A 53 5.95 4.89 -2.70
C PHE A 53 6.02 4.97 -4.22
N ALA A 54 6.74 5.94 -4.74
CA ALA A 54 6.84 6.11 -6.18
C ALA A 54 8.23 6.56 -6.58
N ASN A 55 8.66 6.12 -7.75
CA ASN A 55 9.87 6.61 -8.39
C ASN A 55 9.49 7.87 -9.19
N PRO A 56 10.08 9.03 -8.88
CA PRO A 56 9.70 10.27 -9.54
C PRO A 56 10.16 10.36 -11.00
N THR A 57 11.00 9.43 -11.45
CA THR A 57 11.50 9.39 -12.82
C THR A 57 10.75 8.38 -13.68
N THR A 58 10.55 7.18 -13.16
CA THR A 58 9.93 6.09 -13.93
C THR A 58 8.43 5.96 -13.70
N TYR A 59 7.92 6.54 -12.60
CA TYR A 59 6.54 6.41 -12.15
C TYR A 59 6.12 4.98 -11.80
N ASN A 60 7.08 4.14 -11.47
CA ASN A 60 6.81 2.86 -10.83
C ASN A 60 6.41 3.12 -9.38
N TYR A 61 5.49 2.32 -8.86
CA TYR A 61 4.96 2.54 -7.52
C TYR A 61 4.80 1.25 -6.74
N THR A 62 4.75 1.41 -5.42
CA THR A 62 4.43 0.34 -4.48
C THR A 62 3.46 0.90 -3.44
N LEU A 63 2.33 0.24 -3.29
CA LEU A 63 1.31 0.58 -2.30
C LEU A 63 1.49 -0.31 -1.08
N VAL A 64 1.64 0.31 0.08
CA VAL A 64 1.93 -0.38 1.33
C VAL A 64 0.87 -0.05 2.37
N PHE A 65 0.33 -1.08 2.99
CA PHE A 65 -0.44 -0.95 4.22
C PHE A 65 0.49 -1.01 5.42
N ARG A 66 0.41 0.00 6.27
CA ARG A 66 1.11 -0.02 7.55
C ARG A 66 0.11 -0.37 8.64
N MET A 67 0.18 -1.61 9.11
CA MET A 67 -0.79 -2.14 10.08
C MET A 67 -0.55 -1.61 11.50
N ASN A 68 0.71 -1.35 11.81
CA ASN A 68 1.14 -0.75 13.07
C ASN A 68 2.48 -0.05 12.84
N ASP A 69 3.10 0.44 13.91
CA ASP A 69 4.36 1.18 13.75
C ASP A 69 5.52 0.32 13.24
N GLU A 70 5.41 -1.00 13.33
CA GLU A 70 6.49 -1.91 12.99
C GLU A 70 6.31 -2.63 11.65
N VAL A 71 5.06 -2.91 11.24
CA VAL A 71 4.80 -3.81 10.12
C VAL A 71 4.12 -3.08 8.97
N GLY A 72 4.70 -3.22 7.77
CA GLY A 72 4.12 -2.79 6.53
C GLY A 72 3.96 -3.96 5.56
N CYS A 73 2.84 -4.00 4.87
CA CYS A 73 2.52 -5.06 3.91
C CYS A 73 2.34 -4.48 2.51
N ILE A 74 3.01 -5.07 1.53
CA ILE A 74 2.86 -4.67 0.14
C ILE A 74 1.51 -5.17 -0.36
N VAL A 75 0.68 -4.25 -0.82
CA VAL A 75 -0.64 -4.56 -1.37
C VAL A 75 -0.62 -4.61 -2.89
N SER A 76 0.13 -3.71 -3.51
CA SER A 76 0.17 -3.60 -4.96
C SER A 76 1.48 -2.96 -5.40
N THR A 77 1.97 -3.39 -6.55
CA THR A 77 3.08 -2.74 -7.24
C THR A 77 2.70 -2.57 -8.70
N GLY A 78 3.23 -1.55 -9.34
CA GLY A 78 2.93 -1.32 -10.74
C GLY A 78 3.74 -0.18 -11.33
N GLY A 79 3.32 0.26 -12.49
CA GLY A 79 3.96 1.35 -13.21
C GLY A 79 2.94 2.33 -13.78
N ASN A 80 3.46 3.32 -14.49
CA ASN A 80 2.63 4.33 -15.15
C ASN A 80 1.72 5.09 -14.19
N LEU A 81 2.19 5.34 -12.99
CA LEU A 81 1.44 6.12 -12.02
C LEU A 81 1.28 7.55 -12.56
N GLY A 82 0.05 8.03 -12.59
CA GLY A 82 -0.24 9.37 -13.08
C GLY A 82 -1.71 9.68 -13.00
N PRO A 83 -2.10 10.88 -13.41
CA PRO A 83 -3.52 11.27 -13.40
C PRO A 83 -4.32 10.44 -14.40
N VAL A 84 -5.57 10.21 -14.06
CA VAL A 84 -6.49 9.55 -14.99
C VAL A 84 -6.79 10.51 -16.15
N ILE A 85 -6.55 10.02 -17.37
CA ILE A 85 -6.89 10.78 -18.58
C ILE A 85 -8.12 10.10 -19.17
N GLN A 86 -9.22 10.85 -19.21
CA GLN A 86 -10.45 10.38 -19.85
C GLN A 86 -10.50 10.87 -21.27
N GLU A 87 -10.20 9.98 -22.21
CA GLU A 87 -10.37 10.26 -23.64
C GLU A 87 -11.80 9.95 -24.09
N THR A 88 -12.42 9.00 -23.42
CA THR A 88 -13.82 8.61 -23.65
C THR A 88 -14.52 8.47 -22.30
N PRO A 89 -15.85 8.71 -22.26
CA PRO A 89 -16.61 8.47 -21.05
C PRO A 89 -16.49 7.01 -20.61
N LEU A 90 -16.27 6.83 -19.32
CA LEU A 90 -16.26 5.48 -18.73
C LEU A 90 -17.69 5.00 -18.46
#